data_7409339fced96c89d415541ae1e1cd34
#
_entry.id   7409339fced96c89d415541ae1e1cd34
#
_cell.length_a   1.000
_cell.length_b   1.000
_cell.length_c   1.000
_cell.angle_alpha   90.00
_cell.angle_beta   90.00
_cell.angle_gamma   90.00
#
_symmetry.space_group_name_H-M   'P 1'
#
loop_
_entity.id
_entity.type
_entity.pdbx_description
1 polymer ?
#
loop_
_entity_poly.entity_id
_entity_poly.type
_entity_poly.pdbx_seq_one_letter_code
_entity_poly.pdbx_strand_id
1 'polypeptide(L)'
;MPSLVGSEMCIRDSFSTDVTVARSVLAEQLGAAMVMVMPPYHGATIRVPEAQIYEYFARLSDAINIPIMIQDAPVSGTPLSVPFLARMAQEIKNVAYFKIETAGAASKLRELIRVGGDAIEGPWDGEEAITLMPDLDAGATGAMTGGAYPDGIRKIVDAYAAGKRDEAAAHYEKWLPLINYENRQGGILTAKALMKAGGVIASEAGRHPFPAMHPAVREGLLDTAKRLDPMVLRWGK
;
A
#
# COMPACT_ATOMS: atom_id res chain seq x y z
N MET A 1 -9.08 -22.00 7.44
CA MET A 1 -8.69 -20.70 6.85
C MET A 1 -8.71 -19.69 7.98
N PRO A 2 -7.69 -18.86 8.17
CA PRO A 2 -7.81 -17.75 9.11
C PRO A 2 -9.00 -16.90 8.68
N SER A 3 -9.82 -16.53 9.62
CA SER A 3 -10.97 -15.66 9.41
C SER A 3 -10.50 -14.31 8.89
N LEU A 4 -10.95 -13.92 7.71
CA LEU A 4 -10.80 -12.56 7.15
C LEU A 4 -11.74 -11.57 7.84
N VAL A 5 -11.91 -11.70 9.15
CA VAL A 5 -12.82 -10.86 9.94
C VAL A 5 -11.99 -9.76 10.59
N GLY A 6 -12.27 -8.53 10.21
CA GLY A 6 -11.64 -7.36 10.80
C GLY A 6 -11.06 -6.43 9.76
N SER A 7 -10.04 -5.77 9.85
CA SER A 7 -9.47 -4.69 9.04
C SER A 7 -8.77 -5.13 7.74
N GLU A 8 -9.29 -6.11 7.01
CA GLU A 8 -8.59 -6.60 5.82
C GLU A 8 -8.97 -5.83 4.57
N MET A 9 -7.94 -5.44 3.82
CA MET A 9 -8.06 -4.78 2.54
C MET A 9 -7.74 -5.77 1.42
N CYS A 10 -8.60 -5.82 0.40
CA CYS A 10 -8.43 -6.68 -0.75
C CYS A 10 -8.06 -5.89 -2.00
N ILE A 11 -6.93 -6.25 -2.63
CA ILE A 11 -6.53 -5.72 -3.95
C ILE A 11 -7.36 -6.43 -5.01
N ARG A 12 -8.07 -5.69 -5.86
CA ARG A 12 -9.03 -6.20 -6.85
C ARG A 12 -8.81 -5.71 -8.27
N ASP A 13 -7.61 -5.30 -8.60
CA ASP A 13 -7.28 -4.71 -9.89
C ASP A 13 -7.64 -5.61 -11.07
N SER A 14 -8.25 -4.99 -12.07
CA SER A 14 -8.43 -5.54 -13.42
C SER A 14 -8.64 -4.41 -14.41
N PHE A 15 -8.25 -4.62 -15.66
CA PHE A 15 -8.60 -3.69 -16.74
C PHE A 15 -10.12 -3.68 -17.00
N SER A 16 -10.77 -4.82 -16.87
CA SER A 16 -12.22 -4.95 -17.06
C SER A 16 -12.98 -4.50 -15.81
N THR A 17 -13.88 -3.54 -15.99
CA THR A 17 -14.80 -3.08 -14.93
C THR A 17 -15.61 -4.24 -14.34
N ASP A 18 -16.19 -5.09 -15.19
CA ASP A 18 -17.04 -6.19 -14.73
C ASP A 18 -16.27 -7.22 -13.89
N VAL A 19 -15.02 -7.50 -14.25
CA VAL A 19 -14.15 -8.38 -13.45
C VAL A 19 -13.80 -7.75 -12.10
N THR A 20 -13.50 -6.45 -12.08
CA THR A 20 -13.20 -5.73 -10.83
C THR A 20 -14.43 -5.68 -9.93
N VAL A 21 -15.58 -5.38 -10.46
CA VAL A 21 -16.86 -5.41 -9.73
C VAL A 21 -17.12 -6.80 -9.14
N ALA A 22 -17.06 -7.85 -9.95
CA ALA A 22 -17.31 -9.22 -9.47
C ALA A 22 -16.36 -9.63 -8.34
N ARG A 23 -15.07 -9.29 -8.46
CA ARG A 23 -14.06 -9.57 -7.43
C ARG A 23 -14.29 -8.75 -6.15
N SER A 24 -14.74 -7.51 -6.29
CA SER A 24 -14.98 -6.62 -5.14
C SER A 24 -16.25 -7.02 -4.38
N VAL A 25 -17.30 -7.41 -5.08
CA VAL A 25 -18.51 -8.00 -4.47
C VAL A 25 -18.15 -9.28 -3.70
N LEU A 26 -17.34 -10.16 -4.28
CA LEU A 26 -16.86 -11.36 -3.58
C LEU A 26 -16.04 -11.00 -2.34
N ALA A 27 -15.17 -9.98 -2.42
CA ALA A 27 -14.37 -9.53 -1.27
C ALA A 27 -15.28 -9.04 -0.13
N GLU A 28 -16.29 -8.22 -0.44
CA GLU A 28 -17.28 -7.76 0.54
C GLU A 28 -18.04 -8.94 1.17
N GLN A 29 -18.49 -9.89 0.38
CA GLN A 29 -19.18 -11.11 0.88
C GLN A 29 -18.30 -11.96 1.80
N LEU A 30 -16.97 -11.92 1.59
CA LEU A 30 -15.98 -12.61 2.43
C LEU A 30 -15.55 -11.79 3.66
N GLY A 31 -16.13 -10.61 3.88
CA GLY A 31 -15.91 -9.77 5.05
C GLY A 31 -14.73 -8.81 4.94
N ALA A 32 -14.28 -8.45 3.74
CA ALA A 32 -13.29 -7.39 3.57
C ALA A 32 -13.84 -6.05 4.08
N ALA A 33 -13.03 -5.29 4.83
CA ALA A 33 -13.39 -3.98 5.35
C ALA A 33 -13.34 -2.89 4.28
N MET A 34 -12.51 -3.06 3.24
CA MET A 34 -12.41 -2.18 2.08
C MET A 34 -11.79 -2.92 0.89
N VAL A 35 -11.91 -2.33 -0.29
CA VAL A 35 -11.16 -2.78 -1.48
C VAL A 35 -10.17 -1.70 -1.90
N MET A 36 -8.98 -2.12 -2.33
CA MET A 36 -8.00 -1.24 -2.96
C MET A 36 -7.94 -1.54 -4.45
N VAL A 37 -8.03 -0.48 -5.26
CA VAL A 37 -8.13 -0.62 -6.71
C VAL A 37 -7.31 0.48 -7.41
N MET A 38 -6.47 0.08 -8.36
CA MET A 38 -5.81 1.00 -9.29
C MET A 38 -6.77 1.42 -10.42
N PRO A 39 -6.52 2.57 -11.09
CA PRO A 39 -7.21 2.87 -12.33
C PRO A 39 -6.98 1.74 -13.34
N PRO A 40 -7.94 1.48 -14.25
CA PRO A 40 -7.79 0.40 -15.23
C PRO A 40 -6.57 0.64 -16.13
N TYR A 41 -5.72 -0.37 -16.24
CA TYR A 41 -4.50 -0.31 -17.04
C TYR A 41 -4.26 -1.62 -17.78
N HIS A 42 -3.66 -1.52 -18.98
CA HIS A 42 -3.29 -2.69 -19.76
C HIS A 42 -2.02 -2.40 -20.58
N GLY A 43 -0.89 -2.87 -20.08
CA GLY A 43 0.41 -2.68 -20.72
C GLY A 43 0.81 -1.20 -20.89
N ALA A 44 1.75 -0.93 -21.77
CA ALA A 44 2.33 0.39 -21.96
C ALA A 44 1.54 1.29 -22.94
N THR A 45 0.73 0.72 -23.81
CA THR A 45 0.12 1.41 -24.95
C THR A 45 -1.37 1.72 -24.80
N ILE A 46 -2.12 0.90 -24.09
CA ILE A 46 -3.56 1.11 -23.91
C ILE A 46 -3.78 2.03 -22.71
N ARG A 47 -4.41 3.17 -22.97
CA ARG A 47 -4.76 4.17 -21.97
C ARG A 47 -6.26 4.39 -21.97
N VAL A 48 -6.78 4.72 -20.79
CA VAL A 48 -8.19 4.98 -20.58
C VAL A 48 -8.36 6.47 -20.27
N PRO A 49 -9.27 7.19 -20.96
CA PRO A 49 -9.58 8.59 -20.64
C PRO A 49 -10.15 8.76 -19.23
N GLU A 50 -9.94 9.92 -18.60
CA GLU A 50 -10.43 10.22 -17.25
C GLU A 50 -11.94 9.95 -17.08
N ALA A 51 -12.76 10.26 -18.09
CA ALA A 51 -14.19 9.99 -18.03
C ALA A 51 -14.51 8.49 -17.85
N GLN A 52 -13.75 7.60 -18.48
CA GLN A 52 -13.92 6.16 -18.35
C GLN A 52 -13.34 5.64 -17.03
N ILE A 53 -12.27 6.27 -16.50
CA ILE A 53 -11.75 5.96 -15.17
C ILE A 53 -12.78 6.36 -14.11
N TYR A 54 -13.40 7.52 -14.26
CA TYR A 54 -14.48 7.95 -13.36
C TYR A 54 -15.64 6.95 -13.37
N GLU A 55 -16.14 6.59 -14.55
CA GLU A 55 -17.22 5.60 -14.72
C GLU A 55 -16.85 4.24 -14.11
N TYR A 56 -15.59 3.79 -14.27
CA TYR A 56 -15.08 2.56 -13.67
C TYR A 56 -15.23 2.56 -12.14
N PHE A 57 -14.82 3.63 -11.47
CA PHE A 57 -14.95 3.74 -10.01
C PHE A 57 -16.40 3.98 -9.57
N ALA A 58 -17.19 4.71 -10.34
CA ALA A 58 -18.61 4.90 -10.07
C ALA A 58 -19.37 3.57 -10.10
N ARG A 59 -19.21 2.78 -11.18
CA ARG A 59 -19.82 1.45 -11.30
C ARG A 59 -19.36 0.48 -10.22
N LEU A 60 -18.10 0.56 -9.81
CA LEU A 60 -17.60 -0.22 -8.68
C LEU A 60 -18.29 0.20 -7.39
N SER A 61 -18.37 1.50 -7.12
CA SER A 61 -19.03 2.04 -5.92
C SER A 61 -20.53 1.69 -5.85
N ASP A 62 -21.22 1.66 -6.99
CA ASP A 62 -22.64 1.26 -7.04
C ASP A 62 -22.86 -0.22 -6.70
N ALA A 63 -21.84 -1.06 -6.90
CA ALA A 63 -21.93 -2.50 -6.72
C ALA A 63 -21.57 -3.00 -5.32
N ILE A 64 -20.92 -2.19 -4.49
CA ILE A 64 -20.46 -2.55 -3.14
C ILE A 64 -20.84 -1.49 -2.10
N ASN A 65 -20.82 -1.86 -0.81
CA ASN A 65 -21.12 -0.93 0.28
C ASN A 65 -19.90 -0.63 1.17
N ILE A 66 -18.77 -1.28 0.90
CA ILE A 66 -17.51 -1.05 1.62
C ILE A 66 -16.69 0.05 0.93
N PRO A 67 -15.82 0.75 1.68
CA PRO A 67 -14.98 1.80 1.11
C PRO A 67 -14.06 1.31 -0.01
N ILE A 68 -13.78 2.23 -0.93
CA ILE A 68 -12.81 2.06 -2.01
C ILE A 68 -11.59 2.92 -1.69
N MET A 69 -10.41 2.30 -1.67
CA MET A 69 -9.13 2.99 -1.69
C MET A 69 -8.60 3.03 -3.14
N ILE A 70 -8.39 4.21 -3.67
CA ILE A 70 -7.72 4.37 -4.96
C ILE A 70 -6.21 4.27 -4.75
N GLN A 71 -5.57 3.33 -5.43
CA GLN A 71 -4.11 3.25 -5.48
C GLN A 71 -3.59 4.05 -6.67
N ASP A 72 -2.95 5.16 -6.38
CA ASP A 72 -2.28 6.02 -7.36
C ASP A 72 -0.81 5.64 -7.46
N ALA A 73 -0.53 4.68 -8.31
CA ALA A 73 0.78 4.06 -8.43
C ALA A 73 1.36 4.18 -9.85
N PRO A 74 2.67 4.44 -10.00
CA PRO A 74 3.33 4.51 -11.30
C PRO A 74 3.17 3.24 -12.14
N VAL A 75 3.03 2.09 -11.48
CA VAL A 75 2.85 0.78 -12.15
C VAL A 75 1.59 0.72 -13.00
N SER A 76 0.56 1.50 -12.68
CA SER A 76 -0.64 1.62 -13.53
C SER A 76 -0.33 2.32 -14.86
N GLY A 77 0.76 3.08 -14.92
CA GLY A 77 1.09 3.93 -16.08
C GLY A 77 0.05 5.00 -16.37
N THR A 78 -0.90 5.22 -15.48
CA THR A 78 -1.99 6.20 -15.59
C THR A 78 -1.86 7.18 -14.44
N PRO A 79 -1.21 8.35 -14.66
CA PRO A 79 -1.11 9.36 -13.62
C PRO A 79 -2.48 9.96 -13.34
N LEU A 80 -2.85 10.03 -12.06
CA LEU A 80 -4.08 10.67 -11.62
C LEU A 80 -3.77 12.06 -11.07
N SER A 81 -4.43 13.08 -11.62
CA SER A 81 -4.28 14.46 -11.14
C SER A 81 -4.97 14.66 -9.79
N VAL A 82 -4.46 15.58 -8.97
CA VAL A 82 -5.10 15.92 -7.68
C VAL A 82 -6.54 16.37 -7.85
N PRO A 83 -6.88 17.28 -8.79
CA PRO A 83 -8.27 17.66 -9.01
C PRO A 83 -9.18 16.48 -9.37
N PHE A 84 -8.66 15.52 -10.14
CA PHE A 84 -9.42 14.33 -10.51
C PHE A 84 -9.64 13.36 -9.34
N LEU A 85 -8.61 13.12 -8.52
CA LEU A 85 -8.73 12.34 -7.28
C LEU A 85 -9.73 12.96 -6.30
N ALA A 86 -9.62 14.28 -6.07
CA ALA A 86 -10.53 15.00 -5.20
C ALA A 86 -11.97 14.96 -5.71
N ARG A 87 -12.18 15.12 -7.01
CA ARG A 87 -13.50 14.98 -7.64
C ARG A 87 -14.10 13.60 -7.40
N MET A 88 -13.32 12.53 -7.60
CA MET A 88 -13.82 11.17 -7.34
C MET A 88 -14.24 10.97 -5.87
N ALA A 89 -13.46 11.52 -4.93
CA ALA A 89 -13.84 11.46 -3.51
C ALA A 89 -15.13 12.25 -3.19
N GLN A 90 -15.32 13.40 -3.82
CA GLN A 90 -16.47 14.26 -3.57
C GLN A 90 -17.76 13.76 -4.23
N GLU A 91 -17.65 13.06 -5.35
CA GLU A 91 -18.82 12.68 -6.17
C GLU A 91 -19.15 11.17 -6.11
N ILE A 92 -18.21 10.28 -5.75
CA ILE A 92 -18.42 8.83 -5.73
C ILE A 92 -18.53 8.35 -4.29
N LYS A 93 -19.70 7.86 -3.90
CA LYS A 93 -20.11 7.55 -2.53
C LYS A 93 -19.08 6.78 -1.69
N ASN A 94 -18.46 5.73 -2.25
CA ASN A 94 -17.58 4.85 -1.49
C ASN A 94 -16.09 5.16 -1.68
N VAL A 95 -15.72 6.18 -2.47
CA VAL A 95 -14.34 6.61 -2.67
C VAL A 95 -13.98 7.65 -1.62
N ALA A 96 -13.09 7.30 -0.68
CA ALA A 96 -12.65 8.20 0.37
C ALA A 96 -11.17 8.01 0.73
N TYR A 97 -10.58 6.86 0.39
CA TYR A 97 -9.22 6.48 0.76
C TYR A 97 -8.30 6.52 -0.45
N PHE A 98 -7.03 6.84 -0.21
CA PHE A 98 -6.03 6.98 -1.27
C PHE A 98 -4.68 6.43 -0.81
N LYS A 99 -4.09 5.55 -1.61
CA LYS A 99 -2.71 5.09 -1.46
C LYS A 99 -1.86 5.80 -2.51
N ILE A 100 -1.01 6.72 -2.08
CA ILE A 100 -0.20 7.56 -2.97
C ILE A 100 1.23 6.99 -3.07
N GLU A 101 1.59 6.51 -4.27
CA GLU A 101 2.89 5.87 -4.56
C GLU A 101 3.73 6.66 -5.58
N THR A 102 3.49 7.93 -5.73
CA THR A 102 4.19 8.75 -6.71
C THR A 102 5.39 9.46 -6.10
N ALA A 103 6.45 9.68 -6.88
CA ALA A 103 7.57 10.51 -6.44
C ALA A 103 7.06 11.88 -5.97
N GLY A 104 7.52 12.33 -4.81
CA GLY A 104 7.03 13.55 -4.17
C GLY A 104 5.66 13.39 -3.52
N ALA A 105 5.32 12.19 -3.04
CA ALA A 105 4.05 11.84 -2.41
C ALA A 105 3.58 12.87 -1.38
N ALA A 106 4.46 13.36 -0.51
CA ALA A 106 4.12 14.34 0.51
C ALA A 106 3.49 15.64 -0.07
N SER A 107 4.00 16.12 -1.19
CA SER A 107 3.41 17.31 -1.86
C SER A 107 2.05 17.02 -2.43
N LYS A 108 1.89 15.84 -3.04
CA LYS A 108 0.59 15.40 -3.61
C LYS A 108 -0.45 15.15 -2.51
N LEU A 109 -0.04 14.56 -1.39
CA LEU A 109 -0.89 14.35 -0.21
C LEU A 109 -1.44 15.68 0.34
N ARG A 110 -0.56 16.67 0.59
CA ARG A 110 -0.99 18.00 1.06
C ARG A 110 -2.02 18.64 0.13
N GLU A 111 -1.74 18.60 -1.15
CA GLU A 111 -2.64 19.21 -2.15
C GLU A 111 -3.95 18.44 -2.28
N LEU A 112 -3.94 17.10 -2.21
CA LEU A 112 -5.15 16.28 -2.22
C LEU A 112 -6.04 16.59 -1.01
N ILE A 113 -5.47 16.65 0.18
CA ILE A 113 -6.20 17.01 1.41
C ILE A 113 -6.77 18.43 1.28
N ARG A 114 -5.98 19.38 0.80
CA ARG A 114 -6.42 20.77 0.63
C ARG A 114 -7.59 20.91 -0.35
N VAL A 115 -7.56 20.19 -1.47
CA VAL A 115 -8.59 20.29 -2.52
C VAL A 115 -9.81 19.43 -2.22
N GLY A 116 -9.61 18.23 -1.69
CA GLY A 116 -10.68 17.28 -1.40
C GLY A 116 -11.39 17.53 -0.08
N GLY A 117 -10.73 18.23 0.87
CA GLY A 117 -11.31 18.55 2.17
C GLY A 117 -11.82 17.32 2.92
N ASP A 118 -13.00 17.41 3.49
CA ASP A 118 -13.64 16.36 4.30
C ASP A 118 -13.97 15.08 3.52
N ALA A 119 -13.90 15.11 2.18
CA ALA A 119 -14.09 13.93 1.36
C ALA A 119 -12.85 13.00 1.36
N ILE A 120 -11.71 13.45 1.90
CA ILE A 120 -10.49 12.65 2.00
C ILE A 120 -10.38 12.08 3.42
N GLU A 121 -10.83 10.85 3.62
CA GLU A 121 -10.82 10.21 4.94
C GLU A 121 -9.47 9.59 5.29
N GLY A 122 -8.77 9.06 4.32
CA GLY A 122 -7.49 8.38 4.53
C GLY A 122 -6.58 8.48 3.33
N PRO A 123 -5.68 9.47 3.27
CA PRO A 123 -4.52 9.41 2.41
C PRO A 123 -3.40 8.65 3.14
N TRP A 124 -2.87 7.61 2.50
CA TRP A 124 -1.82 6.76 3.05
C TRP A 124 -0.54 6.83 2.23
N ASP A 125 0.60 6.75 2.94
CA ASP A 125 1.89 6.47 2.29
C ASP A 125 1.80 5.13 1.55
N GLY A 126 2.18 5.14 0.28
CA GLY A 126 2.21 3.98 -0.58
C GLY A 126 3.61 3.57 -1.03
N GLU A 127 4.63 4.36 -0.71
CA GLU A 127 6.02 4.10 -1.12
C GLU A 127 6.77 3.17 -0.14
N GLU A 128 6.07 2.17 0.40
CA GLU A 128 6.64 1.15 1.28
C GLU A 128 7.34 1.75 2.52
N ALA A 129 6.87 2.91 2.99
CA ALA A 129 7.42 3.68 4.10
C ALA A 129 8.81 4.33 3.84
N ILE A 130 9.31 4.35 2.60
CA ILE A 130 10.57 5.06 2.30
C ILE A 130 10.49 6.55 2.66
N THR A 131 9.35 7.17 2.43
CA THR A 131 9.08 8.59 2.69
C THR A 131 8.09 8.81 3.83
N LEU A 132 7.91 7.82 4.71
CA LEU A 132 6.84 7.81 5.70
C LEU A 132 6.79 9.08 6.58
N MET A 133 7.91 9.58 7.09
CA MET A 133 7.88 10.79 7.93
C MET A 133 7.42 12.04 7.18
N PRO A 134 7.97 12.38 5.99
CA PRO A 134 7.43 13.46 5.16
C PRO A 134 5.95 13.30 4.83
N ASP A 135 5.48 12.08 4.62
CA ASP A 135 4.09 11.80 4.25
C ASP A 135 3.14 11.93 5.46
N LEU A 136 3.55 11.48 6.64
CA LEU A 136 2.84 11.76 7.89
C LEU A 136 2.78 13.27 8.17
N ASP A 137 3.89 14.01 8.00
CA ASP A 137 3.94 15.48 8.12
C ASP A 137 3.06 16.18 7.06
N ALA A 138 2.74 15.49 5.96
CA ALA A 138 1.82 15.96 4.94
C ALA A 138 0.35 15.63 5.22
N GLY A 139 0.06 14.87 6.28
CA GLY A 139 -1.28 14.48 6.68
C GLY A 139 -1.67 13.05 6.30
N ALA A 140 -0.71 12.20 5.88
CA ALA A 140 -0.99 10.78 5.75
C ALA A 140 -1.42 10.20 7.11
N THR A 141 -2.43 9.34 7.08
CA THR A 141 -3.01 8.72 8.29
C THR A 141 -2.50 7.31 8.54
N GLY A 142 -1.65 6.80 7.68
CA GLY A 142 -1.06 5.47 7.78
C GLY A 142 -0.12 5.16 6.62
N ALA A 143 0.34 3.93 6.57
CA ALA A 143 1.22 3.42 5.54
C ALA A 143 0.77 2.03 5.09
N MET A 144 1.03 1.73 3.83
CA MET A 144 0.89 0.38 3.26
C MET A 144 2.25 -0.10 2.79
N THR A 145 2.76 -1.13 3.45
CA THR A 145 4.11 -1.65 3.23
C THR A 145 4.11 -3.16 3.00
N GLY A 146 5.23 -3.69 2.57
CA GLY A 146 5.47 -5.12 2.59
C GLY A 146 5.40 -5.72 4.00
N GLY A 147 5.08 -7.00 4.12
CA GLY A 147 4.85 -7.68 5.40
C GLY A 147 6.11 -8.08 6.18
N ALA A 148 7.28 -7.53 5.86
CA ALA A 148 8.55 -7.97 6.44
C ALA A 148 8.78 -7.48 7.88
N TYR A 149 8.27 -6.30 8.23
CA TYR A 149 8.53 -5.63 9.52
C TYR A 149 7.39 -4.72 9.97
N PRO A 150 6.14 -5.26 10.05
CA PRO A 150 4.98 -4.45 10.42
C PRO A 150 5.09 -3.86 11.82
N ASP A 151 5.78 -4.55 12.74
CA ASP A 151 6.08 -4.07 14.09
C ASP A 151 6.98 -2.84 14.13
N GLY A 152 7.88 -2.69 13.18
CA GLY A 152 8.70 -1.49 13.02
C GLY A 152 7.90 -0.30 12.51
N ILE A 153 7.12 -0.50 11.44
CA ILE A 153 6.26 0.53 10.86
C ILE A 153 5.19 0.97 11.85
N ARG A 154 4.57 0.02 12.56
CA ARG A 154 3.55 0.32 13.56
C ARG A 154 4.03 1.30 14.62
N LYS A 155 5.26 1.14 15.12
CA LYS A 155 5.84 2.05 16.11
C LYS A 155 5.98 3.49 15.59
N ILE A 156 6.32 3.66 14.32
CA ILE A 156 6.42 4.98 13.70
C ILE A 156 5.03 5.63 13.65
N VAL A 157 4.06 4.93 13.10
CA VAL A 157 2.68 5.43 12.92
C VAL A 157 2.02 5.72 14.27
N ASP A 158 2.12 4.80 15.24
CA ASP A 158 1.51 4.96 16.57
C ASP A 158 2.13 6.14 17.35
N ALA A 159 3.46 6.30 17.31
CA ALA A 159 4.13 7.44 17.95
C ALA A 159 3.72 8.76 17.30
N TYR A 160 3.64 8.81 15.96
CA TYR A 160 3.20 10.00 15.25
C TYR A 160 1.76 10.36 15.58
N ALA A 161 0.84 9.39 15.54
CA ALA A 161 -0.57 9.56 15.88
C ALA A 161 -0.78 10.02 17.34
N ALA A 162 0.11 9.63 18.24
CA ALA A 162 0.13 10.09 19.63
C ALA A 162 0.73 11.52 19.81
N GLY A 163 1.07 12.22 18.73
CA GLY A 163 1.69 13.55 18.76
C GLY A 163 3.18 13.55 19.15
N LYS A 164 3.81 12.38 19.21
CA LYS A 164 5.22 12.20 19.58
C LYS A 164 6.12 12.14 18.36
N ARG A 165 6.14 13.25 17.59
CA ARG A 165 6.83 13.29 16.30
C ARG A 165 8.32 12.91 16.37
N ASP A 166 9.05 13.36 17.41
CA ASP A 166 10.48 13.05 17.55
C ASP A 166 10.72 11.57 17.87
N GLU A 167 9.82 10.93 18.64
CA GLU A 167 9.86 9.48 18.87
C GLU A 167 9.58 8.71 17.57
N ALA A 168 8.60 9.17 16.77
CA ALA A 168 8.33 8.61 15.45
C ALA A 168 9.53 8.74 14.51
N ALA A 169 10.19 9.91 14.49
CA ALA A 169 11.38 10.14 13.70
C ALA A 169 12.54 9.22 14.11
N ALA A 170 12.80 9.05 15.40
CA ALA A 170 13.81 8.13 15.90
C ALA A 170 13.53 6.68 15.50
N HIS A 171 12.26 6.24 15.55
CA HIS A 171 11.87 4.93 15.04
C HIS A 171 12.09 4.82 13.53
N TYR A 172 11.68 5.82 12.76
CA TYR A 172 11.86 5.83 11.31
C TYR A 172 13.33 5.75 10.92
N GLU A 173 14.20 6.58 11.50
CA GLU A 173 15.64 6.56 11.27
C GLU A 173 16.26 5.19 11.56
N LYS A 174 15.81 4.53 12.61
CA LYS A 174 16.26 3.19 12.99
C LYS A 174 15.88 2.14 11.94
N TRP A 175 14.65 2.20 11.40
CA TRP A 175 14.13 1.20 10.47
C TRP A 175 14.44 1.49 9.00
N LEU A 176 14.73 2.74 8.66
CA LEU A 176 14.97 3.19 7.28
C LEU A 176 16.01 2.35 6.51
N PRO A 177 17.14 1.89 7.10
CA PRO A 177 18.09 1.02 6.40
C PRO A 177 17.44 -0.28 5.88
N LEU A 178 16.56 -0.91 6.66
CA LEU A 178 15.87 -2.13 6.24
C LEU A 178 14.78 -1.82 5.21
N ILE A 179 14.01 -0.77 5.41
CA ILE A 179 13.00 -0.26 4.47
C ILE A 179 13.64 0.01 3.10
N ASN A 180 14.77 0.72 3.11
CA ASN A 180 15.52 1.03 1.89
C ASN A 180 16.07 -0.25 1.23
N TYR A 181 16.59 -1.18 2.01
CA TYR A 181 17.12 -2.44 1.51
C TYR A 181 16.04 -3.24 0.75
N GLU A 182 14.85 -3.36 1.34
CA GLU A 182 13.70 -3.99 0.68
C GLU A 182 13.39 -3.31 -0.66
N ASN A 183 13.22 -2.02 -0.64
CA ASN A 183 12.77 -1.30 -1.82
C ASN A 183 13.80 -1.20 -2.94
N ARG A 184 15.09 -1.15 -2.62
CA ARG A 184 16.15 -0.86 -3.60
C ARG A 184 17.04 -2.04 -3.96
N GLN A 185 17.03 -3.11 -3.15
CA GLN A 185 17.92 -4.27 -3.35
C GLN A 185 17.16 -5.59 -3.50
N GLY A 186 16.20 -5.86 -2.65
CA GLY A 186 15.55 -7.17 -2.57
C GLY A 186 14.18 -7.26 -3.24
N GLY A 187 13.47 -6.14 -3.34
CA GLY A 187 12.13 -6.08 -3.91
C GLY A 187 11.15 -7.00 -3.19
N ILE A 188 10.13 -7.45 -3.90
CA ILE A 188 9.03 -8.28 -3.37
C ILE A 188 9.48 -9.58 -2.70
N LEU A 189 10.66 -10.10 -3.01
CA LEU A 189 11.19 -11.31 -2.41
C LEU A 189 11.76 -11.09 -1.00
N THR A 190 11.99 -9.84 -0.61
CA THR A 190 12.53 -9.48 0.72
C THR A 190 11.63 -9.97 1.85
N ALA A 191 10.34 -9.67 1.79
CA ALA A 191 9.37 -10.13 2.78
C ALA A 191 9.36 -11.66 2.88
N LYS A 192 9.38 -12.36 1.74
CA LYS A 192 9.41 -13.82 1.71
C LYS A 192 10.69 -14.40 2.33
N ALA A 193 11.85 -13.80 2.05
CA ALA A 193 13.13 -14.24 2.63
C ALA A 193 13.14 -14.09 4.16
N LEU A 194 12.65 -12.98 4.69
CA LEU A 194 12.53 -12.76 6.13
C LEU A 194 11.49 -13.69 6.78
N MET A 195 10.34 -13.88 6.17
CA MET A 195 9.30 -14.81 6.64
C MET A 195 9.80 -16.25 6.67
N LYS A 196 10.56 -16.68 5.66
CA LYS A 196 11.19 -18.00 5.67
C LYS A 196 12.24 -18.14 6.76
N ALA A 197 13.11 -17.14 6.90
CA ALA A 197 14.13 -17.12 7.95
C ALA A 197 13.52 -17.19 9.36
N GLY A 198 12.35 -16.60 9.55
CA GLY A 198 11.57 -16.65 10.80
C GLY A 198 10.66 -17.87 10.96
N GLY A 199 10.60 -18.76 9.97
CA GLY A 199 9.75 -19.97 10.03
C GLY A 199 8.26 -19.72 9.75
N VAL A 200 7.89 -18.53 9.28
CA VAL A 200 6.49 -18.16 8.98
C VAL A 200 5.99 -18.87 7.72
N ILE A 201 6.85 -19.00 6.71
CA ILE A 201 6.56 -19.71 5.46
C ILE A 201 7.65 -20.73 5.13
N ALA A 202 7.28 -21.77 4.40
CA ALA A 202 8.20 -22.85 4.03
C ALA A 202 9.14 -22.49 2.87
N SER A 203 8.75 -21.56 1.99
CA SER A 203 9.49 -21.21 0.78
C SER A 203 9.56 -19.72 0.53
N GLU A 204 10.76 -19.22 0.21
CA GLU A 204 10.96 -17.84 -0.22
C GLU A 204 10.89 -17.66 -1.75
N ALA A 205 10.64 -18.73 -2.50
CA ALA A 205 10.58 -18.68 -3.96
C ALA A 205 9.48 -17.72 -4.46
N GLY A 206 9.80 -16.89 -5.43
CA GLY A 206 8.82 -16.17 -6.24
C GLY A 206 8.11 -17.12 -7.20
N ARG A 207 6.90 -16.78 -7.65
CA ARG A 207 6.29 -17.49 -8.77
C ARG A 207 7.04 -17.14 -10.05
N HIS A 208 7.25 -18.15 -10.90
CA HIS A 208 7.81 -17.90 -12.24
C HIS A 208 7.00 -16.82 -12.97
N PRO A 209 7.62 -15.86 -13.65
CA PRO A 209 9.05 -15.80 -14.02
C PRO A 209 9.97 -15.02 -13.04
N PHE A 210 9.57 -14.76 -11.80
CA PHE A 210 10.45 -14.08 -10.84
C PHE A 210 11.72 -14.88 -10.58
N PRO A 211 12.92 -14.28 -10.78
CA PRO A 211 14.18 -14.93 -10.44
C PRO A 211 14.33 -15.06 -8.94
N ALA A 212 15.14 -16.01 -8.49
CA ALA A 212 15.53 -16.07 -7.09
C ALA A 212 16.34 -14.84 -6.69
N MET A 213 16.24 -14.42 -5.41
CA MET A 213 17.08 -13.36 -4.86
C MET A 213 18.55 -13.78 -4.92
N HIS A 214 19.44 -12.85 -5.31
CA HIS A 214 20.88 -13.11 -5.30
C HIS A 214 21.35 -13.45 -3.88
N PRO A 215 22.19 -14.49 -3.68
CA PRO A 215 22.60 -14.93 -2.33
C PRO A 215 23.23 -13.82 -1.48
N ALA A 216 24.09 -12.98 -2.03
CA ALA A 216 24.70 -11.86 -1.31
C ALA A 216 23.67 -10.78 -0.90
N VAL A 217 22.63 -10.55 -1.71
CA VAL A 217 21.53 -9.64 -1.35
C VAL A 217 20.74 -10.22 -0.19
N ARG A 218 20.46 -11.52 -0.22
CA ARG A 218 19.78 -12.22 0.87
C ARG A 218 20.57 -12.19 2.17
N GLU A 219 21.87 -12.40 2.11
CA GLU A 219 22.77 -12.34 3.27
C GLU A 219 22.77 -10.95 3.90
N GLY A 220 22.99 -9.89 3.10
CA GLY A 220 22.96 -8.50 3.57
C GLY A 220 21.60 -8.08 4.14
N LEU A 221 20.51 -8.58 3.56
CA LEU A 221 19.15 -8.39 4.10
C LEU A 221 19.03 -8.98 5.51
N LEU A 222 19.43 -10.24 5.68
CA LEU A 222 19.34 -10.92 6.97
C LEU A 222 20.26 -10.29 8.02
N ASP A 223 21.45 -9.85 7.64
CA ASP A 223 22.37 -9.13 8.53
C ASP A 223 21.76 -7.81 9.01
N THR A 224 21.18 -7.03 8.09
CA THR A 224 20.48 -5.79 8.44
C THR A 224 19.27 -6.05 9.34
N ALA A 225 18.45 -7.04 9.00
CA ALA A 225 17.26 -7.37 9.77
C ALA A 225 17.58 -7.88 11.18
N LYS A 226 18.62 -8.69 11.35
CA LYS A 226 19.03 -9.20 12.69
C LYS A 226 19.38 -8.10 13.68
N ARG A 227 19.91 -6.98 13.22
CA ARG A 227 20.23 -5.81 14.07
C ARG A 227 18.98 -5.10 14.59
N LEU A 228 17.88 -5.19 13.86
CA LEU A 228 16.60 -4.55 14.18
C LEU A 228 15.66 -5.52 14.92
N ASP A 229 15.88 -6.82 14.77
CA ASP A 229 15.12 -7.92 15.35
C ASP A 229 13.60 -7.79 15.07
N PRO A 230 13.17 -7.71 13.78
CA PRO A 230 11.76 -7.63 13.46
C PRO A 230 11.03 -8.91 13.90
N MET A 231 9.78 -8.75 14.29
CA MET A 231 8.92 -9.84 14.77
C MET A 231 8.92 -11.04 13.82
N VAL A 232 8.97 -10.81 12.52
CA VAL A 232 8.95 -11.85 11.49
C VAL A 232 10.06 -12.87 11.65
N LEU A 233 11.24 -12.51 12.19
CA LEU A 233 12.37 -13.43 12.40
C LEU A 233 12.14 -14.43 13.53
N ARG A 234 11.13 -14.22 14.36
CA ARG A 234 10.82 -15.02 15.56
C ARG A 234 9.47 -15.72 15.50
N TRP A 235 8.58 -15.24 14.65
CA TRP A 235 7.15 -15.55 14.70
C TRP A 235 6.83 -17.02 14.48
N GLY A 236 7.55 -17.70 13.62
CA GLY A 236 7.31 -19.11 13.29
C GLY A 236 8.21 -20.10 14.05
N LYS A 237 8.86 -19.65 15.13
CA LYS A 237 9.79 -20.47 15.94
C LYS A 237 9.21 -20.79 17.29
#